data_502f06c10ca42dcb895b5bf9b6dd4b29
#
_entry.id   502f06c10ca42dcb895b5bf9b6dd4b29
#
_cell.length_a   1.000
_cell.length_b   1.000
_cell.length_c   1.000
_cell.angle_alpha   90.00
_cell.angle_beta   90.00
_cell.angle_gamma   90.00
#
_symmetry.space_group_name_H-M   'P 1'
#
loop_
_entity.id
_entity.type
_entity.pdbx_description
1 polymer ?
#
loop_
_entity_poly.entity_id
_entity_poly.type
_entity_poly.pdbx_seq_one_letter_code
_entity_poly.pdbx_strand_id
1 'polypeptide(L)'
;MFDKVLIANRGEIAVRINRACQELGISTVAVHSEADTESMHVRIADESVCIGPNPVNKSYLNAHAIISACEITGAQAVHPGYGFLSENASFAKMLEDHKLTFIGPKYSHIEMMGDKIEAKKIMKKFGVPTVPGSEGEVKSESDALTASDEIGYPVLLKASAGGGGRGMKIVNSKKELKDA
;
A
#
# COMPACT_ATOMS: atom_id res chain seq x y z
N MET A 1 19.10 -3.65 -16.27
CA MET A 1 18.66 -4.55 -15.17
C MET A 1 19.32 -4.00 -13.91
N PHE A 2 18.72 -4.12 -12.74
CA PHE A 2 19.36 -3.68 -11.50
C PHE A 2 20.45 -4.68 -11.10
N ASP A 3 21.52 -4.17 -10.49
CA ASP A 3 22.57 -5.02 -9.91
C ASP A 3 22.21 -5.39 -8.45
N LYS A 4 21.53 -4.46 -7.74
CA LYS A 4 21.16 -4.63 -6.33
C LYS A 4 19.81 -4.03 -6.00
N VAL A 5 18.97 -4.79 -5.31
CA VAL A 5 17.62 -4.43 -4.87
C VAL A 5 17.50 -4.53 -3.35
N LEU A 6 16.99 -3.47 -2.71
CA LEU A 6 16.61 -3.49 -1.31
C LEU A 6 15.16 -3.96 -1.17
N ILE A 7 14.92 -4.89 -0.26
CA ILE A 7 13.59 -5.46 0.04
C ILE A 7 13.03 -4.77 1.28
N ALA A 8 12.12 -3.81 1.07
CA ALA A 8 11.51 -3.03 2.15
C ALA A 8 10.29 -3.74 2.75
N ASN A 9 10.50 -4.98 3.18
CA ASN A 9 9.47 -5.80 3.80
C ASN A 9 10.11 -6.90 4.67
N ARG A 10 9.30 -7.77 5.26
CA ARG A 10 9.74 -8.86 6.14
C ARG A 10 8.99 -10.16 5.84
N GLY A 11 9.34 -11.22 6.55
CA GLY A 11 8.60 -12.48 6.52
C GLY A 11 8.59 -13.15 5.14
N GLU A 12 7.49 -13.82 4.82
CA GLU A 12 7.39 -14.67 3.63
C GLU A 12 7.50 -13.88 2.32
N ILE A 13 6.96 -12.66 2.28
CA ILE A 13 7.04 -11.84 1.05
C ILE A 13 8.47 -11.39 0.78
N ALA A 14 9.25 -11.05 1.81
CA ALA A 14 10.66 -10.73 1.64
C ALA A 14 11.46 -11.94 1.14
N VAL A 15 11.19 -13.16 1.66
CA VAL A 15 11.76 -14.41 1.15
C VAL A 15 11.40 -14.65 -0.31
N ARG A 16 10.15 -14.42 -0.70
CA ARG A 16 9.69 -14.58 -2.08
C ARG A 16 10.42 -13.64 -3.03
N ILE A 17 10.54 -12.36 -2.66
CA ILE A 17 11.24 -11.36 -3.47
C ILE A 17 12.73 -11.71 -3.58
N ASN A 18 13.35 -12.10 -2.48
CA ASN A 18 14.76 -12.51 -2.47
C ASN A 18 15.01 -13.66 -3.47
N ARG A 19 14.20 -14.70 -3.45
CA ARG A 19 14.31 -15.83 -4.38
C ARG A 19 14.17 -15.38 -5.84
N ALA A 20 13.21 -14.52 -6.13
CA ALA A 20 13.04 -13.99 -7.49
C ALA A 20 14.27 -13.17 -7.95
N CYS A 21 14.85 -12.36 -7.07
CA CYS A 21 16.08 -11.63 -7.36
C CYS A 21 17.26 -12.58 -7.62
N GLN A 22 17.41 -13.61 -6.79
CA GLN A 22 18.47 -14.63 -6.96
C GLN A 22 18.35 -15.36 -8.31
N GLU A 23 17.13 -15.76 -8.70
CA GLU A 23 16.88 -16.38 -10.01
C GLU A 23 17.25 -15.46 -11.19
N LEU A 24 17.17 -14.15 -11.00
CA LEU A 24 17.55 -13.13 -11.98
C LEU A 24 19.01 -12.68 -11.90
N GLY A 25 19.78 -13.22 -10.95
CA GLY A 25 21.17 -12.81 -10.70
C GLY A 25 21.31 -11.41 -10.10
N ILE A 26 20.30 -10.91 -9.38
CA ILE A 26 20.28 -9.60 -8.74
C ILE A 26 20.62 -9.76 -7.27
N SER A 27 21.62 -9.02 -6.78
CA SER A 27 21.96 -8.99 -5.35
C SER A 27 20.86 -8.35 -4.52
N THR A 28 20.69 -8.82 -3.29
CA THR A 28 19.60 -8.40 -2.41
C THR A 28 20.09 -7.81 -1.10
N VAL A 29 19.39 -6.78 -0.63
CA VAL A 29 19.54 -6.21 0.71
C VAL A 29 18.25 -6.44 1.47
N ALA A 30 18.28 -7.21 2.55
CA ALA A 30 17.16 -7.34 3.47
C ALA A 30 17.22 -6.24 4.53
N VAL A 31 16.11 -5.53 4.76
CA VAL A 31 15.99 -4.70 5.95
C VAL A 31 15.29 -5.48 7.07
N HIS A 32 15.66 -5.20 8.32
CA HIS A 32 15.03 -5.85 9.47
C HIS A 32 14.97 -4.93 10.69
N SER A 33 14.00 -5.19 11.56
CA SER A 33 14.03 -4.65 12.93
C SER A 33 14.95 -5.49 13.81
N GLU A 34 15.28 -5.00 15.00
CA GLU A 34 16.07 -5.77 15.98
C GLU A 34 15.47 -7.16 16.26
N ALA A 35 14.12 -7.26 16.32
CA ALA A 35 13.45 -8.54 16.58
C ALA A 35 13.57 -9.55 15.42
N ASP A 36 13.81 -9.09 14.21
CA ASP A 36 13.81 -9.92 13.01
C ASP A 36 15.23 -10.32 12.55
N THR A 37 16.26 -10.01 13.33
CA THR A 37 17.68 -10.26 12.99
C THR A 37 17.94 -11.70 12.54
N GLU A 38 17.30 -12.69 13.17
CA GLU A 38 17.48 -14.12 12.87
C GLU A 38 16.41 -14.66 11.88
N SER A 39 15.58 -13.77 11.32
CA SER A 39 14.52 -14.19 10.41
C SER A 39 15.05 -14.72 9.08
N MET A 40 14.31 -15.63 8.45
CA MET A 40 14.71 -16.31 7.21
C MET A 40 15.10 -15.34 6.10
N HIS A 41 14.34 -14.27 5.91
CA HIS A 41 14.61 -13.28 4.86
C HIS A 41 15.95 -12.56 5.05
N VAL A 42 16.41 -12.40 6.29
CA VAL A 42 17.72 -11.83 6.63
C VAL A 42 18.83 -12.81 6.29
N ARG A 43 18.63 -14.08 6.66
CA ARG A 43 19.62 -15.15 6.48
C ARG A 43 19.94 -15.49 5.03
N ILE A 44 18.96 -15.31 4.12
CA ILE A 44 19.11 -15.70 2.71
C ILE A 44 19.46 -14.52 1.79
N ALA A 45 19.41 -13.29 2.29
CA ALA A 45 19.82 -12.11 1.54
C ALA A 45 21.36 -12.01 1.48
N ASP A 46 21.87 -11.36 0.43
CA ASP A 46 23.31 -11.13 0.27
C ASP A 46 23.86 -10.14 1.31
N GLU A 47 23.04 -9.13 1.64
CA GLU A 47 23.33 -8.12 2.67
C GLU A 47 22.09 -7.89 3.54
N SER A 48 22.31 -7.39 4.74
CA SER A 48 21.20 -6.98 5.61
C SER A 48 21.51 -5.72 6.40
N VAL A 49 20.47 -4.93 6.70
CA VAL A 49 20.58 -3.69 7.46
C VAL A 49 19.49 -3.64 8.52
N CYS A 50 19.90 -3.45 9.79
CA CYS A 50 18.95 -3.16 10.85
C CYS A 50 18.45 -1.71 10.72
N ILE A 51 17.14 -1.54 10.52
CA ILE A 51 16.50 -0.24 10.29
C ILE A 51 15.81 0.34 11.54
N GLY A 52 15.98 -0.29 12.69
CA GLY A 52 15.47 0.22 13.96
C GLY A 52 14.88 -0.85 14.89
N PRO A 53 14.28 -0.38 16.00
CA PRO A 53 13.73 -1.27 17.01
C PRO A 53 12.45 -1.98 16.54
N ASN A 54 11.91 -2.88 17.38
CA ASN A 54 10.79 -3.75 17.07
C ASN A 54 9.50 -3.06 16.59
N PRO A 55 9.07 -1.87 17.13
CA PRO A 55 7.86 -1.23 16.63
C PRO A 55 7.95 -0.84 15.17
N VAL A 56 6.98 -1.27 14.35
CA VAL A 56 6.98 -1.07 12.88
C VAL A 56 7.05 0.39 12.45
N ASN A 57 6.47 1.30 13.23
CA ASN A 57 6.54 2.74 12.98
C ASN A 57 7.94 3.34 13.20
N LYS A 58 8.83 2.62 13.87
CA LYS A 58 10.22 3.01 14.10
C LYS A 58 11.22 2.21 13.26
N SER A 59 10.74 1.27 12.44
CA SER A 59 11.53 0.39 11.58
C SER A 59 10.93 0.33 10.17
N TYR A 60 10.08 -0.64 9.84
CA TYR A 60 9.56 -0.90 8.49
C TYR A 60 8.71 0.24 7.89
N LEU A 61 8.11 1.11 8.72
CA LEU A 61 7.39 2.30 8.27
C LEU A 61 8.26 3.57 8.32
N ASN A 62 9.55 3.46 8.65
CA ASN A 62 10.49 4.57 8.65
C ASN A 62 11.14 4.70 7.27
N ALA A 63 10.53 5.52 6.39
CA ALA A 63 11.02 5.76 5.03
C ALA A 63 12.47 6.24 4.99
N HIS A 64 12.87 7.12 5.92
CA HIS A 64 14.24 7.64 5.97
C HIS A 64 15.28 6.56 6.28
N ALA A 65 14.97 5.65 7.22
CA ALA A 65 15.87 4.54 7.53
C ALA A 65 16.04 3.59 6.33
N ILE A 66 14.97 3.37 5.55
CA ILE A 66 15.03 2.56 4.33
C ILE A 66 15.89 3.24 3.26
N ILE A 67 15.73 4.55 3.06
CA ILE A 67 16.57 5.31 2.10
C ILE A 67 18.04 5.27 2.53
N SER A 68 18.34 5.51 3.81
CA SER A 68 19.70 5.40 4.32
C SER A 68 20.28 4.00 4.11
N ALA A 69 19.47 2.95 4.27
CA ALA A 69 19.90 1.58 3.95
C ALA A 69 20.22 1.40 2.46
N CYS A 70 19.48 2.03 1.55
CA CYS A 70 19.82 2.03 0.13
C CYS A 70 21.16 2.74 -0.13
N GLU A 71 21.38 3.91 0.47
CA GLU A 71 22.58 4.70 0.29
C GLU A 71 23.84 3.96 0.75
N ILE A 72 23.82 3.38 1.95
CA ILE A 72 24.99 2.66 2.50
C ILE A 72 25.30 1.34 1.79
N THR A 73 24.29 0.69 1.20
CA THR A 73 24.47 -0.58 0.49
C THR A 73 24.65 -0.42 -1.03
N GLY A 74 24.36 0.79 -1.57
CA GLY A 74 24.37 1.04 -2.99
C GLY A 74 23.23 0.37 -3.75
N ALA A 75 22.09 0.05 -3.08
CA ALA A 75 20.92 -0.48 -3.75
C ALA A 75 20.33 0.55 -4.74
N GLN A 76 19.97 0.10 -5.93
CA GLN A 76 19.47 0.96 -7.02
C GLN A 76 17.95 1.03 -7.05
N ALA A 77 17.31 0.04 -6.47
CA ALA A 77 15.85 -0.07 -6.44
C ALA A 77 15.35 -0.63 -5.11
N VAL A 78 14.10 -0.32 -4.79
CA VAL A 78 13.41 -0.79 -3.60
C VAL A 78 12.17 -1.57 -4.01
N HIS A 79 12.08 -2.82 -3.56
CA HIS A 79 10.87 -3.63 -3.67
C HIS A 79 10.08 -3.56 -2.35
N PRO A 80 8.92 -2.92 -2.31
CA PRO A 80 8.15 -2.74 -1.07
C PRO A 80 7.37 -3.99 -0.64
N GLY A 81 7.23 -4.99 -1.50
CA GLY A 81 6.33 -6.12 -1.29
C GLY A 81 4.87 -5.68 -1.29
N TYR A 82 4.11 -6.10 -0.29
CA TYR A 82 2.75 -5.64 0.00
C TYR A 82 2.63 -5.16 1.46
N GLY A 83 1.61 -4.36 1.76
CA GLY A 83 1.49 -3.72 3.08
C GLY A 83 2.59 -2.67 3.33
N PHE A 84 2.86 -2.34 4.56
CA PHE A 84 3.84 -1.33 4.98
C PHE A 84 3.82 -0.07 4.09
N LEU A 85 4.88 0.17 3.32
CA LEU A 85 5.02 1.35 2.47
C LEU A 85 4.66 1.10 0.99
N SER A 86 4.13 -0.09 0.64
CA SER A 86 3.85 -0.45 -0.76
C SER A 86 2.81 0.46 -1.44
N GLU A 87 1.87 1.01 -0.68
CA GLU A 87 0.82 1.91 -1.16
C GLU A 87 1.04 3.36 -0.65
N ASN A 88 2.25 3.69 -0.24
CA ASN A 88 2.59 5.02 0.26
C ASN A 88 3.18 5.89 -0.87
N ALA A 89 2.36 6.81 -1.40
CA ALA A 89 2.76 7.71 -2.48
C ALA A 89 3.93 8.62 -2.09
N SER A 90 3.95 9.11 -0.84
CA SER A 90 5.04 9.97 -0.35
C SER A 90 6.37 9.22 -0.31
N PHE A 91 6.37 7.94 0.08
CA PHE A 91 7.56 7.10 0.06
C PHE A 91 8.05 6.84 -1.38
N ALA A 92 7.14 6.49 -2.29
CA ALA A 92 7.49 6.28 -3.69
C ALA A 92 8.09 7.54 -4.33
N LYS A 93 7.52 8.73 -4.02
CA LYS A 93 8.07 10.02 -4.45
C LYS A 93 9.44 10.30 -3.85
N MET A 94 9.62 10.04 -2.56
CA MET A 94 10.89 10.24 -1.86
C MET A 94 12.01 9.38 -2.46
N LEU A 95 11.72 8.13 -2.85
CA LEU A 95 12.68 7.29 -3.57
C LEU A 95 13.07 7.90 -4.93
N GLU A 96 12.08 8.39 -5.69
CA GLU A 96 12.34 9.07 -6.98
C GLU A 96 13.23 10.30 -6.80
N ASP A 97 12.96 11.13 -5.79
CA ASP A 97 13.76 12.33 -5.47
C ASP A 97 15.23 11.96 -5.12
N HIS A 98 15.44 10.77 -4.53
CA HIS A 98 16.78 10.19 -4.25
C HIS A 98 17.35 9.37 -5.41
N LYS A 99 16.73 9.40 -6.60
CA LYS A 99 17.15 8.62 -7.79
C LYS A 99 17.14 7.10 -7.58
N LEU A 100 16.34 6.64 -6.65
CA LEU A 100 16.08 5.23 -6.39
C LEU A 100 14.81 4.79 -7.12
N THR A 101 14.83 3.60 -7.70
CA THR A 101 13.64 3.07 -8.38
C THR A 101 12.71 2.40 -7.39
N PHE A 102 11.48 2.88 -7.29
CA PHE A 102 10.41 2.14 -6.63
C PHE A 102 9.92 1.03 -7.57
N ILE A 103 10.04 -0.23 -7.17
CA ILE A 103 9.52 -1.36 -7.95
C ILE A 103 8.02 -1.45 -7.70
N GLY A 104 7.26 -0.77 -8.55
CA GLY A 104 5.82 -0.59 -8.45
C GLY A 104 5.31 0.52 -9.35
N PRO A 105 4.06 0.98 -9.15
CA PRO A 105 3.49 2.10 -9.90
C PRO A 105 4.21 3.41 -9.57
N LYS A 106 4.07 4.42 -10.44
CA LYS A 106 4.51 5.79 -10.13
C LYS A 106 3.75 6.32 -8.91
N TYR A 107 4.40 7.19 -8.13
CA TYR A 107 3.78 7.78 -6.93
C TYR A 107 2.44 8.45 -7.23
N SER A 108 2.31 9.11 -8.39
CA SER A 108 1.06 9.75 -8.82
C SER A 108 -0.09 8.76 -9.08
N HIS A 109 0.23 7.53 -9.52
CA HIS A 109 -0.77 6.48 -9.67
C HIS A 109 -1.18 5.90 -8.32
N ILE A 110 -0.24 5.77 -7.38
CA ILE A 110 -0.54 5.31 -6.01
C ILE A 110 -1.46 6.32 -5.32
N GLU A 111 -1.16 7.62 -5.43
CA GLU A 111 -1.97 8.70 -4.86
C GLU A 111 -3.38 8.71 -5.45
N MET A 112 -3.49 8.68 -6.79
CA MET A 112 -4.74 8.67 -7.53
C MET A 112 -5.62 7.46 -7.18
N MET A 113 -5.04 6.26 -7.09
CA MET A 113 -5.76 5.03 -6.79
C MET A 113 -5.99 4.80 -5.30
N GLY A 114 -5.26 5.52 -4.44
CA GLY A 114 -5.45 5.51 -3.00
C GLY A 114 -6.74 6.21 -2.55
N ASP A 115 -7.22 7.19 -3.32
CA ASP A 115 -8.52 7.84 -3.11
C ASP A 115 -9.62 7.04 -3.82
N LYS A 116 -10.54 6.45 -3.04
CA LYS A 116 -11.62 5.59 -3.56
C LYS A 116 -12.58 6.33 -4.51
N ILE A 117 -12.80 7.62 -4.27
CA ILE A 117 -13.71 8.44 -5.07
C ILE A 117 -13.05 8.78 -6.40
N GLU A 118 -11.82 9.27 -6.36
CA GLU A 118 -11.05 9.60 -7.56
C GLU A 118 -10.76 8.36 -8.40
N ALA A 119 -10.38 7.24 -7.78
CA ALA A 119 -10.18 5.97 -8.46
C ALA A 119 -11.46 5.55 -9.23
N LYS A 120 -12.64 5.64 -8.60
CA LYS A 120 -13.93 5.30 -9.23
C LYS A 120 -14.26 6.22 -10.41
N LYS A 121 -14.03 7.54 -10.28
CA LYS A 121 -14.22 8.50 -11.38
C LYS A 121 -13.34 8.17 -12.57
N ILE A 122 -12.07 7.90 -12.33
CA ILE A 122 -11.09 7.56 -13.35
C ILE A 122 -11.45 6.25 -14.04
N MET A 123 -11.81 5.21 -13.29
CA MET A 123 -12.24 3.93 -13.87
C MET A 123 -13.46 4.13 -14.77
N LYS A 124 -14.47 4.89 -14.35
CA LYS A 124 -15.63 5.25 -15.19
C LYS A 124 -15.20 5.97 -16.47
N LYS A 125 -14.27 6.95 -16.38
CA LYS A 125 -13.76 7.68 -17.54
C LYS A 125 -13.12 6.78 -18.59
N PHE A 126 -12.45 5.72 -18.15
CA PHE A 126 -11.81 4.74 -19.04
C PHE A 126 -12.72 3.57 -19.41
N GLY A 127 -14.02 3.63 -19.10
CA GLY A 127 -14.99 2.59 -19.45
C GLY A 127 -14.82 1.28 -18.67
N VAL A 128 -14.08 1.30 -17.56
CA VAL A 128 -13.94 0.14 -16.68
C VAL A 128 -15.22 -0.01 -15.86
N PRO A 129 -15.87 -1.19 -15.86
CA PRO A 129 -17.05 -1.42 -15.04
C PRO A 129 -16.77 -1.17 -13.55
N THR A 130 -17.61 -0.40 -12.92
CA THR A 130 -17.51 -0.11 -11.48
C THR A 130 -18.78 -0.55 -10.76
N VAL A 131 -18.64 -0.96 -9.51
CA VAL A 131 -19.80 -1.27 -8.67
C VAL A 131 -20.68 -0.02 -8.53
N PRO A 132 -22.01 -0.11 -8.74
CA PRO A 132 -22.92 0.99 -8.48
C PRO A 132 -22.72 1.59 -7.08
N GLY A 133 -22.90 2.89 -6.95
CA GLY A 133 -22.71 3.59 -5.68
C GLY A 133 -22.73 5.10 -5.87
N SER A 134 -22.71 5.88 -4.78
CA SER A 134 -22.68 7.33 -4.83
C SER A 134 -21.57 7.88 -5.72
N GLU A 135 -21.81 9.01 -6.38
CA GLU A 135 -20.82 9.68 -7.24
C GLU A 135 -19.76 10.48 -6.46
N GLY A 136 -19.90 10.52 -5.14
CA GLY A 136 -19.00 11.24 -4.25
C GLY A 136 -19.23 10.87 -2.79
N GLU A 137 -18.66 11.69 -1.92
CA GLU A 137 -18.90 11.59 -0.49
C GLU A 137 -20.35 11.96 -0.16
N VAL A 138 -21.01 11.12 0.60
CA VAL A 138 -22.35 11.36 1.13
C VAL A 138 -22.21 12.19 2.41
N LYS A 139 -22.68 13.45 2.36
CA LYS A 139 -22.48 14.42 3.44
C LYS A 139 -23.69 14.58 4.38
N SER A 140 -24.86 14.10 3.95
CA SER A 140 -26.09 14.23 4.70
C SER A 140 -26.95 12.97 4.61
N GLU A 141 -27.89 12.82 5.56
CA GLU A 141 -28.89 11.74 5.52
C GLU A 141 -29.71 11.79 4.24
N SER A 142 -30.06 12.99 3.74
CA SER A 142 -30.82 13.16 2.49
C SER A 142 -30.04 12.66 1.28
N ASP A 143 -28.73 12.93 1.20
CA ASP A 143 -27.89 12.42 0.12
C ASP A 143 -27.77 10.90 0.16
N ALA A 144 -27.66 10.33 1.40
CA ALA A 144 -27.63 8.89 1.59
C ALA A 144 -28.92 8.22 1.11
N LEU A 145 -30.07 8.82 1.43
CA LEU A 145 -31.38 8.33 1.00
C LEU A 145 -31.53 8.37 -0.52
N THR A 146 -31.18 9.50 -1.14
CA THR A 146 -31.24 9.66 -2.60
C THR A 146 -30.35 8.65 -3.33
N ALA A 147 -29.10 8.54 -2.92
CA ALA A 147 -28.17 7.59 -3.51
C ALA A 147 -28.61 6.12 -3.31
N SER A 148 -29.17 5.80 -2.15
CA SER A 148 -29.67 4.46 -1.86
C SER A 148 -30.94 4.10 -2.62
N ASP A 149 -31.83 5.06 -2.84
CA ASP A 149 -33.05 4.88 -3.64
C ASP A 149 -32.69 4.68 -5.14
N GLU A 150 -31.64 5.33 -5.65
CA GLU A 150 -31.11 5.16 -7.02
C GLU A 150 -30.43 3.79 -7.22
N ILE A 151 -29.65 3.36 -6.26
CA ILE A 151 -28.87 2.10 -6.33
C ILE A 151 -29.77 0.88 -6.10
N GLY A 152 -30.76 1.01 -5.22
CA GLY A 152 -31.59 -0.08 -4.71
C GLY A 152 -30.97 -0.77 -3.48
N TYR A 153 -31.86 -1.24 -2.57
CA TYR A 153 -31.45 -1.98 -1.38
C TYR A 153 -31.21 -3.46 -1.66
N PRO A 154 -30.28 -4.15 -0.97
CA PRO A 154 -29.45 -3.63 0.13
C PRO A 154 -28.29 -2.75 -0.36
N VAL A 155 -27.91 -1.75 0.43
CA VAL A 155 -26.74 -0.92 0.20
C VAL A 155 -25.69 -1.11 1.30
N LEU A 156 -24.42 -0.87 0.96
CA LEU A 156 -23.31 -0.90 1.88
C LEU A 156 -22.80 0.51 2.15
N LEU A 157 -23.01 1.02 3.35
CA LEU A 157 -22.37 2.24 3.82
C LEU A 157 -20.92 1.97 4.15
N LYS A 158 -20.02 2.90 3.77
CA LYS A 158 -18.59 2.81 4.06
C LYS A 158 -18.10 4.15 4.59
N ALA A 159 -17.35 4.14 5.69
CA ALA A 159 -16.66 5.33 6.14
C ALA A 159 -15.61 5.76 5.09
N SER A 160 -15.52 7.07 4.81
CA SER A 160 -14.56 7.64 3.85
C SER A 160 -13.11 7.33 4.24
N ALA A 161 -12.79 7.39 5.53
CA ALA A 161 -11.46 7.11 6.09
C ALA A 161 -11.27 5.66 6.57
N GLY A 162 -12.14 4.72 6.19
CA GLY A 162 -12.07 3.31 6.62
C GLY A 162 -11.31 2.42 5.63
N GLY A 163 -10.55 1.47 6.14
CA GLY A 163 -9.86 0.42 5.39
C GLY A 163 -10.04 -0.96 6.04
N GLY A 164 -9.79 -2.03 5.26
CA GLY A 164 -9.81 -3.39 5.80
C GLY A 164 -11.15 -3.86 6.39
N GLY A 165 -12.28 -3.35 5.88
CA GLY A 165 -13.62 -3.73 6.37
C GLY A 165 -14.11 -2.97 7.59
N ARG A 166 -13.33 -2.07 8.16
CA ARG A 166 -13.73 -1.24 9.30
C ARG A 166 -14.62 -0.08 8.85
N GLY A 167 -15.66 0.23 9.64
CA GLY A 167 -16.61 1.30 9.34
C GLY A 167 -17.52 0.98 8.14
N MET A 168 -17.89 -0.29 7.96
CA MET A 168 -18.88 -0.73 6.98
C MET A 168 -20.14 -1.20 7.68
N LYS A 169 -21.32 -0.81 7.13
CA LYS A 169 -22.64 -1.24 7.61
C LYS A 169 -23.54 -1.58 6.43
N ILE A 170 -24.10 -2.78 6.44
CA ILE A 170 -25.13 -3.19 5.47
C ILE A 170 -26.46 -2.60 5.92
N VAL A 171 -27.19 -2.04 4.96
CA VAL A 171 -28.50 -1.43 5.17
C VAL A 171 -29.48 -2.06 4.18
N ASN A 172 -30.51 -2.71 4.70
CA ASN A 172 -31.46 -3.49 3.89
C ASN A 172 -32.70 -2.70 3.49
N SER A 173 -32.93 -1.54 4.12
CA SER A 173 -34.11 -0.73 3.87
C SER A 173 -33.89 0.74 4.23
N LYS A 174 -34.74 1.61 3.67
CA LYS A 174 -34.78 3.04 3.95
C LYS A 174 -34.93 3.36 5.44
N LYS A 175 -35.65 2.52 6.19
CA LYS A 175 -35.84 2.69 7.64
C LYS A 175 -34.53 2.47 8.39
N GLU A 176 -33.77 1.42 8.02
CA GLU A 176 -32.50 1.10 8.65
C GLU A 176 -31.42 2.15 8.34
N LEU A 177 -31.53 2.86 7.20
CA LEU A 177 -30.55 3.88 6.80
C LEU A 177 -30.49 5.04 7.80
N LYS A 178 -31.62 5.41 8.41
CA LYS A 178 -31.71 6.49 9.40
C LYS A 178 -31.00 6.18 10.71
N ASP A 179 -30.92 4.89 11.04
CA ASP A 179 -30.31 4.41 12.28
C ASP A 179 -28.83 3.98 12.06
N ALA A 180 -28.37 4.06 10.82
CA ALA A 180 -27.06 3.57 10.41
C ALA A 180 -25.97 4.63 10.49
#